data_487b2afb7d5318a4a6d5ba8f16041a90
#
_entry.id   487b2afb7d5318a4a6d5ba8f16041a90
#
_cell.length_a   1.000
_cell.length_b   1.000
_cell.length_c   1.000
_cell.angle_alpha   90.00
_cell.angle_beta   90.00
_cell.angle_gamma   90.00
#
_symmetry.space_group_name_H-M   'P 1'
#
loop_
_entity.id
_entity.type
_entity.pdbx_description
1 polymer ?
#
loop_
_entity_poly.entity_id
_entity_poly.type
_entity_poly.pdbx_seq_one_letter_code
_entity_poly.pdbx_strand_id
1 'polypeptide(L)'
;MAAVIATFAHDFATKWEMEAHIRRDTDQFLEIKDQLVELGLLGAEHGIMFSRKDKFRHMGVLRFKDAEAYKNCMEVIDGTEWDKEISRVNRFEAFAVDVYIDI
;
A
#
# COMPACT_ATOMS: atom_id res chain seq x y z
N MET A 1 21.59 6.16 -3.36
CA MET A 1 20.88 5.25 -2.48
C MET A 1 19.72 4.61 -3.22
N ALA A 2 19.45 3.34 -2.93
CA ALA A 2 18.42 2.62 -3.64
C ALA A 2 17.01 3.05 -3.19
N ALA A 3 16.11 3.20 -4.14
CA ALA A 3 14.70 3.35 -3.84
C ALA A 3 14.16 2.07 -3.19
N VAL A 4 13.08 2.19 -2.43
CA VAL A 4 12.41 1.06 -1.81
C VAL A 4 10.99 0.97 -2.36
N ILE A 5 10.57 -0.24 -2.71
CA ILE A 5 9.20 -0.51 -3.15
C ILE A 5 8.55 -1.45 -2.13
N ALA A 6 7.41 -1.03 -1.62
CA ALA A 6 6.58 -1.87 -0.76
C ALA A 6 5.35 -2.32 -1.52
N THR A 7 4.97 -3.58 -1.35
CA THR A 7 3.76 -4.14 -1.93
C THR A 7 2.85 -4.63 -0.82
N PHE A 8 1.54 -4.51 -1.03
CA PHE A 8 0.57 -5.02 -0.07
C PHE A 8 -0.57 -5.75 -0.77
N ALA A 9 -1.22 -6.65 -0.05
CA ALA A 9 -2.39 -7.37 -0.50
C ALA A 9 -3.33 -7.62 0.66
N HIS A 10 -4.63 -7.36 0.44
CA HIS A 10 -5.69 -7.60 1.41
C HIS A 10 -6.78 -8.45 0.78
N ASP A 11 -7.11 -9.57 1.40
CA ASP A 11 -8.14 -10.49 0.92
C ASP A 11 -9.46 -10.29 1.69
N PHE A 12 -10.56 -10.40 0.97
CA PHE A 12 -11.92 -10.20 1.51
C PHE A 12 -12.82 -11.37 1.15
N ALA A 13 -13.85 -11.58 1.97
CA ALA A 13 -14.81 -12.64 1.75
C ALA A 13 -15.77 -12.33 0.60
N THR A 14 -16.09 -11.05 0.39
CA THR A 14 -17.03 -10.61 -0.64
C THR A 14 -16.48 -9.41 -1.40
N LYS A 15 -16.98 -9.23 -2.63
CA LYS A 15 -16.67 -8.07 -3.45
C LYS A 15 -17.10 -6.77 -2.79
N TRP A 16 -18.26 -6.79 -2.15
CA TRP A 16 -18.79 -5.61 -1.46
C TRP A 16 -17.87 -5.14 -0.32
N GLU A 17 -17.40 -6.08 0.50
CA GLU A 17 -16.45 -5.77 1.58
C GLU A 17 -15.15 -5.18 1.02
N MET A 18 -14.65 -5.75 -0.06
CA MET A 18 -13.44 -5.26 -0.71
C MET A 18 -13.62 -3.83 -1.23
N GLU A 19 -14.71 -3.55 -1.93
CA GLU A 19 -14.97 -2.22 -2.48
C GLU A 19 -15.15 -1.17 -1.39
N ALA A 20 -15.84 -1.53 -0.31
CA ALA A 20 -16.02 -0.64 0.84
C ALA A 20 -14.69 -0.33 1.53
N HIS A 21 -13.84 -1.35 1.69
CA HIS A 21 -12.49 -1.17 2.27
C HIS A 21 -11.64 -0.24 1.39
N ILE A 22 -11.63 -0.45 0.08
CA ILE A 22 -10.81 0.36 -0.83
C ILE A 22 -11.17 1.83 -0.71
N ARG A 23 -12.46 2.17 -0.64
CA ARG A 23 -12.89 3.56 -0.49
C ARG A 23 -12.42 4.18 0.82
N ARG A 24 -12.60 3.47 1.93
CA ARG A 24 -12.18 3.96 3.26
C ARG A 24 -10.68 4.08 3.36
N ASP A 25 -9.95 3.08 2.86
CA ASP A 25 -8.50 3.07 2.88
C ASP A 25 -7.92 4.22 2.07
N THR A 26 -8.50 4.48 0.89
CA THR A 26 -8.11 5.59 0.04
C THR A 26 -8.32 6.94 0.75
N ASP A 27 -9.48 7.12 1.38
CA ASP A 27 -9.77 8.36 2.11
C ASP A 27 -8.81 8.57 3.27
N GLN A 28 -8.51 7.52 4.02
CA GLN A 28 -7.55 7.59 5.13
C GLN A 28 -6.14 7.88 4.64
N PHE A 29 -5.73 7.26 3.55
CA PHE A 29 -4.41 7.52 2.96
C PHE A 29 -4.28 8.98 2.50
N LEU A 30 -5.31 9.52 1.89
CA LEU A 30 -5.29 10.92 1.43
C LEU A 30 -5.13 11.92 2.59
N GLU A 31 -5.59 11.58 3.79
CA GLU A 31 -5.41 12.41 4.97
C GLU A 31 -3.94 12.54 5.40
N ILE A 32 -3.13 11.51 5.18
CA ILE A 32 -1.72 11.47 5.58
C ILE A 32 -0.76 11.63 4.40
N LYS A 33 -1.26 11.74 3.19
CA LYS A 33 -0.47 11.75 1.96
C LYS A 33 0.62 12.83 1.97
N ASP A 34 0.27 14.06 2.31
CA ASP A 34 1.23 15.17 2.26
C ASP A 34 2.38 14.95 3.25
N GLN A 35 2.09 14.43 4.43
CA GLN A 35 3.10 14.09 5.41
C GLN A 35 4.05 12.99 4.87
N LEU A 36 3.50 11.97 4.21
CA LEU A 36 4.30 10.90 3.64
C LEU A 36 5.18 11.42 2.50
N VAL A 37 4.68 12.31 1.67
CA VAL A 37 5.45 12.92 0.59
C VAL A 37 6.63 13.71 1.15
N GLU A 38 6.43 14.47 2.21
CA GLU A 38 7.52 15.19 2.87
C GLU A 38 8.60 14.24 3.42
N LEU A 39 8.19 13.05 3.86
CA LEU A 39 9.11 12.03 4.39
C LEU A 39 9.77 11.20 3.29
N GLY A 40 9.41 11.40 2.02
CA GLY A 40 10.08 10.74 0.89
C GLY A 40 9.26 9.72 0.13
N LEU A 41 7.93 9.70 0.31
CA LEU A 41 7.05 8.90 -0.55
C LEU A 41 7.05 9.50 -1.96
N LEU A 42 7.34 8.70 -2.97
CA LEU A 42 7.41 9.11 -4.36
C LEU A 42 6.14 8.81 -5.14
N GLY A 43 5.41 7.81 -4.73
CA GLY A 43 4.18 7.43 -5.43
C GLY A 43 3.49 6.27 -4.76
N ALA A 44 2.21 6.11 -5.09
CA ALA A 44 1.37 5.03 -4.59
C ALA A 44 0.34 4.69 -5.66
N GLU A 45 0.08 3.41 -5.83
CA GLU A 45 -0.97 2.93 -6.72
C GLU A 45 -1.58 1.66 -6.12
N HIS A 46 -2.87 1.48 -6.34
CA HIS A 46 -3.56 0.29 -5.88
C HIS A 46 -4.68 -0.07 -6.84
N GLY A 47 -5.10 -1.30 -6.77
CA GLY A 47 -6.16 -1.80 -7.61
C GLY A 47 -6.65 -3.17 -7.16
N ILE A 48 -7.54 -3.73 -7.95
CA ILE A 48 -8.16 -5.03 -7.69
C ILE A 48 -7.45 -6.08 -8.54
N MET A 49 -7.08 -7.20 -7.91
CA MET A 49 -6.49 -8.32 -8.64
C MET A 49 -7.48 -8.86 -9.67
N PHE A 50 -7.02 -9.01 -10.91
CA PHE A 50 -7.85 -9.56 -11.98
C PHE A 50 -7.42 -10.96 -12.46
N SER A 51 -6.23 -11.39 -12.08
CA SER A 51 -5.65 -12.66 -12.55
C SER A 51 -6.31 -13.91 -11.96
N ARG A 52 -7.06 -13.75 -10.87
CA ARG A 52 -7.79 -14.85 -10.22
C ARG A 52 -9.20 -14.41 -9.87
N LYS A 53 -10.19 -15.06 -10.46
CA LYS A 53 -11.60 -14.71 -10.26
C LYS A 53 -12.19 -15.27 -8.96
N ASP A 54 -11.51 -16.21 -8.34
CA ASP A 54 -11.94 -16.84 -7.08
C ASP A 54 -11.55 -16.03 -5.84
N LYS A 55 -10.90 -14.89 -6.03
CA LYS A 55 -10.42 -14.06 -4.91
C LYS A 55 -10.88 -12.61 -5.04
N PHE A 56 -11.22 -12.04 -3.89
CA PHE A 56 -11.49 -10.61 -3.76
C PHE A 56 -10.28 -9.96 -3.08
N ARG A 57 -9.29 -9.60 -3.89
CA ARG A 57 -8.01 -9.09 -3.40
C ARG A 57 -7.77 -7.67 -3.87
N HIS A 58 -7.49 -6.80 -2.90
CA HIS A 58 -7.00 -5.44 -3.12
C HIS A 58 -5.48 -5.46 -2.99
N MET A 59 -4.77 -4.93 -3.97
CA MET A 59 -3.32 -4.90 -4.02
C MET A 59 -2.82 -3.49 -4.26
N GLY A 60 -1.61 -3.21 -3.82
CA GLY A 60 -1.03 -1.91 -4.06
C GLY A 60 0.48 -1.88 -3.95
N VAL A 61 1.03 -0.76 -4.36
CA VAL A 61 2.47 -0.49 -4.37
C VAL A 61 2.71 0.90 -3.81
N LEU A 62 3.70 1.00 -2.93
CA LEU A 62 4.21 2.27 -2.43
C LEU A 62 5.67 2.40 -2.84
N ARG A 63 6.06 3.58 -3.32
CA ARG A 63 7.42 3.86 -3.77
C ARG A 63 8.05 4.90 -2.88
N PHE A 64 9.23 4.59 -2.32
CA PHE A 64 9.95 5.46 -1.40
C PHE A 64 11.30 5.82 -1.97
N LYS A 65 11.75 7.01 -1.65
CA LYS A 65 13.03 7.57 -2.11
C LYS A 65 14.23 6.68 -1.72
N ASP A 66 14.22 6.17 -0.49
CA ASP A 66 15.29 5.34 0.07
C ASP A 66 14.79 4.59 1.32
N ALA A 67 15.66 3.83 1.95
CA ALA A 67 15.32 3.04 3.14
C ALA A 67 14.91 3.90 4.33
N GLU A 68 15.50 5.08 4.49
CA GLU A 68 15.15 5.99 5.57
C GLU A 68 13.74 6.54 5.36
N ALA A 69 13.41 6.94 4.13
CA ALA A 69 12.05 7.39 3.78
C ALA A 69 11.02 6.29 4.04
N TYR A 70 11.34 5.05 3.66
CA TYR A 70 10.49 3.90 3.94
C TYR A 70 10.23 3.76 5.44
N LYS A 71 11.28 3.77 6.25
CA LYS A 71 11.17 3.62 7.69
C LYS A 71 10.31 4.73 8.31
N ASN A 72 10.56 5.99 7.94
CA ASN A 72 9.85 7.13 8.49
C ASN A 72 8.38 7.15 8.04
N CYS A 73 8.10 6.81 6.79
CA CYS A 73 6.73 6.70 6.31
C CYS A 73 5.98 5.57 7.00
N MET A 74 6.62 4.42 7.22
CA MET A 74 5.98 3.29 7.89
C MET A 74 5.62 3.59 9.34
N GLU A 75 6.39 4.41 10.03
CA GLU A 75 6.03 4.86 11.37
C GLU A 75 4.71 5.64 11.36
N VAL A 76 4.49 6.49 10.37
CA VAL A 76 3.23 7.22 10.21
C VAL A 76 2.10 6.29 9.83
N ILE A 77 2.33 5.40 8.87
CA ILE A 77 1.32 4.44 8.39
C ILE A 77 0.89 3.52 9.54
N ASP A 78 1.83 2.95 10.27
CA ASP A 78 1.55 2.03 11.38
C ASP A 78 0.87 2.74 12.55
N GLY A 79 1.12 4.03 12.74
CA GLY A 79 0.47 4.85 13.77
C GLY A 79 -0.93 5.34 13.38
N THR A 80 -1.36 5.11 12.14
CA THR A 80 -2.68 5.52 11.65
C THR A 80 -3.71 4.44 11.97
N GLU A 81 -4.88 4.83 12.43
CA GLU A 81 -5.97 3.89 12.64
C GLU A 81 -6.65 3.55 11.32
N TRP A 82 -6.35 2.38 10.81
CA TRP A 82 -6.99 1.85 9.62
C TRP A 82 -8.22 1.03 9.99
N ASP A 83 -9.17 0.96 9.05
CA ASP A 83 -10.32 0.08 9.18
C ASP A 83 -9.86 -1.38 9.07
N LYS A 84 -9.85 -2.08 10.21
CA LYS A 84 -9.35 -3.46 10.30
C LYS A 84 -10.47 -4.51 10.33
N GLU A 85 -11.73 -4.08 10.33
CA GLU A 85 -12.85 -4.99 10.58
C GLU A 85 -13.06 -6.03 9.50
N ILE A 86 -12.76 -5.69 8.25
CA ILE A 86 -13.13 -6.52 7.10
C ILE A 86 -11.94 -7.14 6.38
N SER A 87 -10.73 -6.73 6.66
CA SER A 87 -9.55 -7.32 6.04
C SER A 87 -9.25 -8.71 6.62
N ARG A 88 -9.13 -9.71 5.76
CA ARG A 88 -8.92 -11.11 6.16
C ARG A 88 -7.46 -11.49 6.24
N VAL A 89 -6.71 -11.15 5.21
CA VAL A 89 -5.27 -11.47 5.12
C VAL A 89 -4.56 -10.21 4.71
N ASN A 90 -3.55 -9.86 5.48
CA ASN A 90 -2.72 -8.72 5.18
C ASN A 90 -1.31 -9.20 4.88
N ARG A 91 -0.85 -8.93 3.68
CA ARG A 91 0.53 -9.15 3.27
C ARG A 91 1.17 -7.81 3.01
N PHE A 92 2.35 -7.63 3.55
CA PHE A 92 3.12 -6.42 3.31
C PHE A 92 4.59 -6.81 3.21
N GLU A 93 5.20 -6.52 2.07
CA GLU A 93 6.59 -6.85 1.79
C GLU A 93 7.27 -5.65 1.14
N ALA A 94 8.54 -5.47 1.41
CA ALA A 94 9.31 -4.37 0.82
C ALA A 94 10.66 -4.88 0.34
N PHE A 95 11.17 -4.26 -0.72
CA PHE A 95 12.49 -4.57 -1.23
C PHE A 95 13.20 -3.28 -1.68
N ALA A 96 14.53 -3.30 -1.61
CA ALA A 96 15.34 -2.24 -2.19
C ALA A 96 15.52 -2.52 -3.68
N VAL A 97 15.40 -1.48 -4.50
CA VAL A 97 15.58 -1.61 -5.95
C VAL A 97 17.07 -1.83 -6.24
N ASP A 98 17.39 -2.97 -6.83
CA ASP A 98 18.75 -3.32 -7.24
C ASP A 98 19.01 -2.89 -8.69
N VAL A 99 18.07 -3.21 -9.58
CA VAL A 99 18.16 -2.86 -11.00
C VAL A 99 16.86 -2.19 -11.44
N TYR A 100 16.98 -1.01 -12.02
CA TYR A 100 15.87 -0.35 -12.71
C TYR A 100 16.03 -0.54 -14.21
N ILE A 101 15.01 -1.05 -14.86
CA ILE A 101 15.00 -1.24 -16.31
C ILE A 101 14.04 -0.22 -16.91
N ASP A 102 14.60 0.70 -17.68
CA ASP A 102 13.83 1.70 -18.41
C ASP A 102 13.38 1.10 -19.74
N ILE A 103 12.08 1.15 -19.98
CA ILE A 103 11.48 0.52 -21.17
C ILE A 103 10.96 1.59 -22.13
#